data_d66d1fd673fe1c8521b565ef3c31d789
#
_entry.id   d66d1fd673fe1c8521b565ef3c31d789
#
_cell.length_a   1.000
_cell.length_b   1.000
_cell.length_c   1.000
_cell.angle_alpha   90.00
_cell.angle_beta   90.00
_cell.angle_gamma   90.00
#
_symmetry.space_group_name_H-M   'P 1'
#
loop_
_entity.id
_entity.type
_entity.pdbx_description
1 polymer ?
#
loop_
_entity_poly.entity_id
_entity_poly.type
_entity_poly.pdbx_seq_one_letter_code
_entity_poly.pdbx_strand_id
1 'polypeptide(L)'
;MAVRENAVERRFSLLAKRHGALSLKWVSPGRLGVPDRLLFMPDGRLYLVELKRPGGRPRASQAAMFAKLESRGFRVWIVDDPDAFFEKIAG
;
A
#
# COMPACT_ATOMS: atom_id res chain seq x y z
N MET A 1 -16.31 14.96 -9.42
CA MET A 1 -14.87 15.02 -9.54
C MET A 1 -14.26 13.67 -9.19
N ALA A 2 -13.35 13.17 -10.01
CA ALA A 2 -12.72 11.89 -9.72
C ALA A 2 -11.84 11.97 -8.49
N VAL A 3 -11.83 10.91 -7.66
CA VAL A 3 -10.93 10.80 -6.52
C VAL A 3 -9.52 10.55 -7.04
N ARG A 4 -8.56 11.32 -6.56
CA ARG A 4 -7.17 11.24 -6.98
C ARG A 4 -6.36 10.39 -6.01
N GLU A 5 -5.20 9.88 -6.47
CA GLU A 5 -4.29 9.11 -5.63
C GLU A 5 -3.87 9.88 -4.38
N ASN A 6 -3.68 11.20 -4.46
CA ASN A 6 -3.29 11.99 -3.29
C ASN A 6 -4.38 12.04 -2.22
N ALA A 7 -5.66 11.94 -2.60
CA ALA A 7 -6.76 11.86 -1.64
C ALA A 7 -6.72 10.50 -0.93
N VAL A 8 -6.48 9.43 -1.69
CA VAL A 8 -6.32 8.08 -1.13
C VAL A 8 -5.12 8.05 -0.19
N GLU A 9 -4.00 8.64 -0.60
CA GLU A 9 -2.78 8.70 0.20
C GLU A 9 -3.01 9.44 1.53
N ARG A 10 -3.70 10.58 1.49
CA ARG A 10 -4.01 11.33 2.72
C ARG A 10 -4.91 10.54 3.65
N ARG A 11 -5.95 9.91 3.12
CA ARG A 11 -6.85 9.09 3.93
C ARG A 11 -6.12 7.90 4.53
N PHE A 12 -5.29 7.24 3.73
CA PHE A 12 -4.47 6.12 4.20
C PHE A 12 -3.56 6.55 5.36
N SER A 13 -2.86 7.67 5.22
CA SER A 13 -1.95 8.17 6.25
C SER A 13 -2.69 8.53 7.53
N LEU A 14 -3.87 9.14 7.43
CA LEU A 14 -4.70 9.44 8.59
C LEU A 14 -5.12 8.17 9.32
N LEU A 15 -5.60 7.18 8.59
CA LEU A 15 -6.05 5.92 9.19
C LEU A 15 -4.88 5.12 9.79
N ALA A 16 -3.72 5.12 9.13
CA ALA A 16 -2.52 4.50 9.68
C ALA A 16 -2.20 5.09 11.05
N LYS A 17 -2.21 6.40 11.14
CA LYS A 17 -1.95 7.10 12.40
C LYS A 17 -2.98 6.74 13.48
N ARG A 18 -4.26 6.69 13.12
CA ARG A 18 -5.34 6.30 14.05
C ARG A 18 -5.16 4.87 14.58
N HIS A 19 -4.63 3.98 13.77
CA HIS A 19 -4.37 2.59 14.15
C HIS A 19 -3.03 2.40 14.85
N GLY A 20 -2.28 3.48 15.11
CA GLY A 20 -0.97 3.38 15.74
C GLY A 20 0.10 2.78 14.84
N ALA A 21 -0.16 2.75 13.54
CA ALA A 21 0.77 2.18 12.57
C ALA A 21 1.78 3.22 12.09
N LEU A 22 2.96 2.73 11.71
CA LEU A 22 4.00 3.55 11.06
C LEU A 22 3.95 3.27 9.56
N SER A 23 3.65 4.31 8.77
CA SER A 23 3.62 4.22 7.32
C SER A 23 4.82 4.95 6.74
N LEU A 24 5.68 4.21 6.04
CA LEU A 24 6.88 4.76 5.42
C LEU A 24 6.82 4.59 3.91
N LYS A 25 7.30 5.57 3.18
CA LYS A 25 7.47 5.44 1.74
C LYS A 25 8.60 4.47 1.45
N TRP A 26 8.37 3.57 0.51
CA TRP A 26 9.42 2.67 0.06
C TRP A 26 10.04 3.22 -1.22
N VAL A 27 11.31 3.59 -1.13
CA VAL A 27 12.11 4.03 -2.28
C VAL A 27 13.21 3.00 -2.50
N SER A 28 13.30 2.47 -3.72
CA SER A 28 14.31 1.48 -4.07
C SER A 28 15.14 2.00 -5.25
N PRO A 29 16.26 2.66 -4.97
CA PRO A 29 17.14 3.14 -6.04
C PRO A 29 17.62 1.98 -6.93
N GLY A 30 17.58 2.17 -8.25
CA GLY A 30 18.01 1.16 -9.20
C GLY A 30 17.01 0.05 -9.49
N ARG A 31 15.88 -0.02 -8.81
CA ARG A 31 14.82 -1.01 -9.06
C ARG A 31 13.47 -0.31 -9.16
N LEU A 32 12.77 -0.53 -10.27
CA LEU A 32 11.46 0.07 -10.49
C LEU A 32 10.34 -0.84 -9.96
N GLY A 33 9.22 -0.23 -9.61
CA GLY A 33 7.98 -0.93 -9.40
C GLY A 33 7.73 -1.45 -8.01
N VAL A 34 8.57 -1.10 -7.01
CA VAL A 34 8.26 -1.48 -5.62
C VAL A 34 6.96 -0.82 -5.17
N PRO A 35 6.21 -1.46 -4.22
CA PRO A 35 5.03 -0.83 -3.64
C PRO A 35 5.36 0.50 -2.97
N ASP A 36 4.36 1.40 -2.90
CA ASP A 36 4.56 2.76 -2.40
C ASP A 36 4.93 2.83 -0.92
N ARG A 37 4.37 1.93 -0.12
CA ARG A 37 4.40 2.05 1.33
C ARG A 37 4.77 0.76 2.02
N LEU A 38 5.49 0.90 3.13
CA LEU A 38 5.65 -0.14 4.14
C LEU A 38 4.82 0.28 5.34
N LEU A 39 3.85 -0.55 5.72
CA LEU A 39 2.96 -0.27 6.85
C LEU A 39 3.31 -1.21 8.00
N PHE A 40 3.85 -0.63 9.06
CA PHE A 40 4.25 -1.38 10.26
C PHE A 40 3.16 -1.22 11.32
N MET A 41 2.46 -2.31 11.61
CA MET A 41 1.41 -2.31 12.62
C MET A 41 2.01 -2.45 14.02
N PRO A 42 1.33 -1.89 15.05
CA PRO A 42 1.86 -1.96 16.42
C PRO A 42 1.98 -3.37 16.98
N ASP A 43 1.27 -4.34 16.38
CA ASP A 43 1.36 -5.75 16.78
C ASP A 43 2.43 -6.55 16.03
N GLY A 44 3.25 -5.89 15.22
CA GLY A 44 4.36 -6.53 14.50
C GLY A 44 4.03 -6.98 13.09
N ARG A 45 2.80 -6.83 12.62
CA ARG A 45 2.45 -7.15 11.23
C ARG A 45 3.01 -6.08 10.29
N LEU A 46 3.49 -6.51 9.14
CA LEU A 46 3.99 -5.64 8.08
C LEU A 46 3.16 -5.84 6.82
N TYR A 47 2.70 -4.74 6.25
CA TYR A 47 1.98 -4.77 4.97
C TYR A 47 2.74 -3.98 3.91
N LEU A 48 2.88 -4.59 2.72
CA LEU A 48 3.39 -3.93 1.53
C LEU A 48 2.19 -3.35 0.79
N VAL A 49 2.13 -2.04 0.63
CA VAL A 49 0.93 -1.36 0.14
C VAL A 49 1.25 -0.51 -1.08
N GLU A 50 0.47 -0.71 -2.12
CA GLU A 50 0.45 0.15 -3.30
C GLU A 50 -0.84 0.96 -3.28
N LEU A 51 -0.73 2.29 -3.21
CA LEU A 51 -1.89 3.18 -3.20
C LEU A 51 -2.27 3.57 -4.62
N LYS A 52 -3.55 3.43 -4.95
CA LYS A 52 -4.09 3.78 -6.26
C LYS A 52 -5.38 4.57 -6.08
N ARG A 53 -5.69 5.42 -7.05
CA ARG A 53 -7.03 6.03 -7.15
C ARG A 53 -8.06 4.91 -7.34
N PRO A 54 -9.34 5.13 -6.99
CA PRO A 54 -10.37 4.11 -7.19
C PRO A 54 -10.39 3.62 -8.64
N GLY A 55 -10.34 2.28 -8.81
CA GLY A 55 -10.27 1.62 -10.11
C GLY A 55 -8.90 1.66 -10.78
N GLY A 56 -7.91 2.31 -10.17
CA GLY A 56 -6.56 2.35 -10.71
C GLY A 56 -5.87 0.99 -10.66
N ARG A 57 -4.98 0.75 -11.63
CA ARG A 57 -4.24 -0.52 -11.74
C ARG A 57 -2.74 -0.28 -11.74
N PRO A 58 -1.95 -1.23 -11.23
CA PRO A 58 -0.50 -1.15 -11.32
C PRO A 58 -0.04 -1.09 -12.77
N ARG A 59 1.02 -0.34 -13.04
CA ARG A 59 1.70 -0.35 -14.33
C ARG A 59 2.43 -1.69 -14.52
N ALA A 60 2.82 -2.00 -15.77
CA ALA A 60 3.48 -3.26 -16.08
C ALA A 60 4.74 -3.51 -15.24
N SER A 61 5.57 -2.47 -15.02
CA SER A 61 6.77 -2.59 -14.20
C SER A 61 6.43 -2.88 -12.73
N GLN A 62 5.34 -2.30 -12.23
CA GLN A 62 4.86 -2.57 -10.87
C GLN A 62 4.33 -4.01 -10.78
N ALA A 63 3.49 -4.43 -11.73
CA ALA A 63 2.94 -5.78 -11.73
C ALA A 63 4.05 -6.83 -11.74
N ALA A 64 5.11 -6.62 -12.51
CA ALA A 64 6.26 -7.53 -12.57
C ALA A 64 6.99 -7.59 -11.23
N MET A 65 7.22 -6.45 -10.58
CA MET A 65 7.85 -6.41 -9.26
C MET A 65 6.97 -7.07 -8.20
N PHE A 66 5.66 -6.82 -8.22
CA PHE A 66 4.72 -7.43 -7.28
C PHE A 66 4.72 -8.95 -7.41
N ALA A 67 4.76 -9.46 -8.64
CA ALA A 67 4.86 -10.90 -8.88
C ALA A 67 6.13 -11.49 -8.28
N LYS A 68 7.26 -10.77 -8.37
CA LYS A 68 8.52 -11.22 -7.74
C LYS A 68 8.42 -11.28 -6.22
N LEU A 69 7.80 -10.28 -5.62
CA LEU A 69 7.59 -10.25 -4.17
C LEU A 69 6.67 -11.38 -3.73
N GLU A 70 5.57 -11.57 -4.46
CA GLU A 70 4.59 -12.60 -4.12
C GLU A 70 5.14 -14.01 -4.31
N SER A 71 6.01 -14.22 -5.30
CA SER A 71 6.69 -15.51 -5.48
C SER A 71 7.59 -15.88 -4.31
N ARG A 72 7.95 -14.90 -3.49
CA ARG A 72 8.78 -15.07 -2.30
C ARG A 72 7.97 -15.08 -1.01
N GLY A 73 6.64 -15.12 -1.14
CA GLY A 73 5.74 -15.20 0.02
C GLY A 73 5.31 -13.85 0.59
N PHE A 74 5.59 -12.74 -0.11
CA PHE A 74 5.22 -11.41 0.37
C PHE A 74 4.04 -10.87 -0.43
N ARG A 75 2.88 -10.77 0.22
CA ARG A 75 1.69 -10.24 -0.43
C ARG A 75 1.80 -8.73 -0.62
N VAL A 76 1.42 -8.25 -1.81
CA VAL A 76 1.27 -6.82 -2.08
C VAL A 76 -0.21 -6.47 -2.05
N TRP A 77 -0.56 -5.46 -1.27
CA TRP A 77 -1.94 -4.98 -1.15
C TRP A 77 -2.10 -3.74 -2.03
N ILE A 78 -3.01 -3.82 -2.99
CA ILE A 78 -3.36 -2.68 -3.82
C ILE A 78 -4.56 -2.03 -3.18
N VAL A 79 -4.39 -0.79 -2.69
CA VAL A 79 -5.39 -0.10 -1.89
C VAL A 79 -5.89 1.12 -2.62
N ASP A 80 -7.15 1.11 -3.00
CA ASP A 80 -7.85 2.26 -3.57
C ASP A 80 -8.95 2.78 -2.62
N ASP A 81 -9.23 2.03 -1.57
CA ASP A 81 -10.18 2.37 -0.51
C ASP A 81 -9.52 2.10 0.85
N PRO A 82 -8.87 3.11 1.44
CA PRO A 82 -8.17 2.92 2.71
C PRO A 82 -9.07 2.45 3.85
N ASP A 83 -10.31 2.94 3.93
CA ASP A 83 -11.24 2.52 4.98
C ASP A 83 -11.50 1.01 4.90
N ALA A 84 -11.78 0.51 3.71
CA ALA A 84 -12.00 -0.93 3.51
C ALA A 84 -10.76 -1.75 3.85
N PHE A 85 -9.58 -1.26 3.48
CA PHE A 85 -8.32 -1.95 3.77
C PHE A 85 -8.10 -2.07 5.28
N PHE A 86 -8.20 -0.95 6.01
CA PHE A 86 -7.97 -0.98 7.46
C PHE A 86 -9.03 -1.80 8.20
N GLU A 87 -10.27 -1.78 7.74
CA GLU A 87 -11.31 -2.64 8.28
C GLU A 87 -10.97 -4.11 8.07
N LYS A 88 -10.47 -4.46 6.90
CA LYS A 88 -10.12 -5.84 6.55
C LYS A 88 -8.96 -6.39 7.39
N ILE A 89 -7.95 -5.57 7.67
CA ILE A 89 -6.79 -6.02 8.45
C ILE A 89 -6.97 -5.85 9.96
N ALA A 90 -8.03 -5.17 10.40
CA ALA A 90 -8.34 -5.03 11.81
C ALA A 90 -8.81 -6.38 12.37
N GLY A 91 -8.27 -6.77 13.43
CA GLY A 91 -8.59 -8.07 14.05
C GLY A 91 -7.43 -9.03 14.04
#